data_0e9b5056f3bf924a477132e20cdafa41
#
_entry.id   0e9b5056f3bf924a477132e20cdafa41
#
_cell.length_a   1.000
_cell.length_b   1.000
_cell.length_c   1.000
_cell.angle_alpha   90.00
_cell.angle_beta   90.00
_cell.angle_gamma   90.00
#
_symmetry.space_group_name_H-M   'P 1'
#
loop_
_entity.id
_entity.type
_entity.pdbx_description
1 polymer ?
#
loop_
_entity_poly.entity_id
_entity_poly.type
_entity_poly.pdbx_seq_one_letter_code
_entity_poly.pdbx_strand_id
1 'polypeptide(L)'
;LDYVVCKIPRWDLGKFHGVDKELGSSMKSVGEVMAIGRTFEEAIQKGLRMIGQGMHGFVENRELVIPDIDKALREPTDKRIFVISKAFRAGYTVDQVHALTKIDRWFLEKLMNIMDTSRALHEYSEKVQDEPEAAQGEGTSEAVQGERMLHSLLNDKAARELLHRAKIQGFSDFQIARAFGLERYMDGEDAILAIRALRKHAGILPVVKQIDTLAAEYPARTNYLYLTYSGIAHDVHYLGDRKSIVVLGSGAYRIGSSVEFDWCGVQALNTIRQEGYRSVMINYNPETVSTDYDMCDRLYFDELTFERVMDILELENPHGVIVSTGGQIPNNLALRLDAQRVPILGTSARSIDNAEDRDKFSAMLDRIGVDQPEWRALTSLEDINAFVDKVGFPVLVRPSYVLSGAAMNVCSNREELERFLQLAANVSKKHPVVVSQFIEHAKEVEMDAVAQNGEIVAYAI
;
A
#
# COMPACT_ATOMS: atom_id res chain seq x y z
N LEU A 1 -23.46 0.61 -18.45
CA LEU A 1 -22.08 0.43 -18.00
C LEU A 1 -22.04 -0.64 -16.94
N ASP A 2 -21.08 -1.51 -16.99
CA ASP A 2 -20.95 -2.65 -16.08
C ASP A 2 -19.76 -2.49 -15.10
N TYR A 3 -19.21 -1.30 -14.99
CA TYR A 3 -18.16 -0.94 -14.04
C TYR A 3 -18.41 0.43 -13.40
N VAL A 4 -17.81 0.64 -12.24
CA VAL A 4 -17.82 1.89 -11.47
C VAL A 4 -16.40 2.40 -11.32
N VAL A 5 -16.20 3.68 -11.58
CA VAL A 5 -14.93 4.36 -11.37
C VAL A 5 -15.03 5.28 -10.16
N CYS A 6 -14.08 5.15 -9.25
CA CYS A 6 -13.92 6.04 -8.10
C CYS A 6 -12.58 6.77 -8.23
N LYS A 7 -12.62 8.07 -8.49
CA LYS A 7 -11.44 8.94 -8.55
C LYS A 7 -11.28 9.65 -7.21
N ILE A 8 -10.16 9.46 -6.54
CA ILE A 8 -9.90 10.03 -5.21
C ILE A 8 -8.64 10.86 -5.26
N PRO A 9 -8.70 12.16 -4.90
CA PRO A 9 -7.51 12.99 -4.80
C PRO A 9 -6.59 12.54 -3.66
N ARG A 10 -5.28 12.74 -3.86
CA ARG A 10 -4.30 12.61 -2.81
C ARG A 10 -3.92 13.99 -2.29
N TRP A 11 -4.02 14.18 -0.98
CA TRP A 11 -3.62 15.40 -0.28
C TRP A 11 -2.45 15.08 0.66
N ASP A 12 -1.35 15.79 0.53
CA ASP A 12 -0.20 15.68 1.42
C ASP A 12 -0.16 16.84 2.44
N LEU A 13 -1.34 17.30 2.87
CA LEU A 13 -1.50 18.47 3.76
C LEU A 13 -0.77 18.32 5.10
N GLY A 14 -0.61 17.10 5.58
CA GLY A 14 0.12 16.81 6.81
C GLY A 14 1.63 17.06 6.75
N LYS A 15 2.20 17.25 5.55
CA LYS A 15 3.63 17.55 5.38
C LYS A 15 3.97 19.02 5.59
N PHE A 16 2.99 19.89 5.61
CA PHE A 16 3.18 21.33 5.73
C PHE A 16 2.66 21.84 7.06
N HIS A 17 3.44 22.71 7.72
CA HIS A 17 3.01 23.40 8.92
C HIS A 17 2.09 24.57 8.56
N GLY A 18 1.03 24.80 9.36
CA GLY A 18 0.12 25.92 9.22
C GLY A 18 -0.83 25.89 8.02
N VAL A 19 -0.90 24.77 7.30
CA VAL A 19 -1.84 24.61 6.18
C VAL A 19 -3.24 24.34 6.72
N ASP A 20 -4.23 25.07 6.19
CA ASP A 20 -5.63 24.78 6.40
C ASP A 20 -6.01 23.41 5.78
N LYS A 21 -6.53 22.50 6.60
CA LYS A 21 -6.91 21.14 6.21
C LYS A 21 -8.33 21.03 5.71
N GLU A 22 -9.13 22.08 5.82
CA GLU A 22 -10.48 22.09 5.33
C GLU A 22 -10.49 22.11 3.78
N LEU A 23 -11.26 21.20 3.19
CA LEU A 23 -11.40 21.06 1.74
C LEU A 23 -12.55 21.94 1.27
N GLY A 24 -12.27 22.79 0.29
CA GLY A 24 -13.23 23.67 -0.35
C GLY A 24 -13.15 23.58 -1.88
N SER A 25 -13.49 24.66 -2.55
CA SER A 25 -13.48 24.76 -4.03
C SER A 25 -12.09 24.91 -4.64
N SER A 26 -11.08 25.33 -3.86
CA SER A 26 -9.71 25.46 -4.34
C SER A 26 -9.01 24.12 -4.32
N MET A 27 -8.22 23.85 -5.37
CA MET A 27 -7.43 22.63 -5.48
C MET A 27 -6.29 22.60 -4.46
N LYS A 28 -6.26 21.54 -3.63
CA LYS A 28 -5.21 21.29 -2.64
C LYS A 28 -4.53 19.91 -2.85
N SER A 29 -4.97 19.14 -3.84
CA SER A 29 -4.42 17.82 -4.15
C SER A 29 -3.09 17.93 -4.88
N VAL A 30 -2.22 16.94 -4.67
CA VAL A 30 -0.91 16.79 -5.33
C VAL A 30 -0.88 15.63 -6.33
N GLY A 31 -1.88 14.77 -6.29
CA GLY A 31 -2.07 13.63 -7.16
C GLY A 31 -3.45 13.03 -6.96
N GLU A 32 -3.70 11.92 -7.63
CA GLU A 32 -4.98 11.23 -7.56
C GLU A 32 -4.86 9.76 -7.91
N VAL A 33 -5.86 9.00 -7.52
CA VAL A 33 -6.01 7.60 -7.86
C VAL A 33 -7.32 7.38 -8.61
N MET A 34 -7.32 6.41 -9.51
CA MET A 34 -8.54 5.92 -10.15
C MET A 34 -8.71 4.45 -9.82
N ALA A 35 -9.76 4.14 -9.08
CA ALA A 35 -10.12 2.78 -8.70
C ALA A 35 -11.30 2.30 -9.52
N ILE A 36 -11.25 1.07 -9.99
CA ILE A 36 -12.26 0.48 -10.86
C ILE A 36 -12.78 -0.81 -10.22
N GLY A 37 -14.08 -0.96 -10.21
CA GLY A 37 -14.77 -2.15 -9.71
C GLY A 37 -16.12 -2.31 -10.38
N ARG A 38 -16.87 -3.35 -10.03
CA ARG A 38 -18.22 -3.58 -10.54
C ARG A 38 -19.30 -3.00 -9.64
N THR A 39 -18.93 -2.62 -8.42
CA THR A 39 -19.80 -1.96 -7.45
C THR A 39 -19.11 -0.76 -6.83
N PHE A 40 -19.88 0.16 -6.26
CA PHE A 40 -19.32 1.31 -5.53
C PHE A 40 -18.50 0.85 -4.33
N GLU A 41 -18.98 -0.17 -3.60
CA GLU A 41 -18.28 -0.73 -2.44
C GLU A 41 -16.89 -1.23 -2.84
N GLU A 42 -16.76 -1.97 -3.94
CA GLU A 42 -15.48 -2.46 -4.44
C GLU A 42 -14.56 -1.30 -4.85
N ALA A 43 -15.07 -0.35 -5.64
CA ALA A 43 -14.27 0.75 -6.16
C ALA A 43 -13.77 1.68 -5.04
N ILE A 44 -14.62 2.04 -4.06
CA ILE A 44 -14.20 2.91 -2.96
C ILE A 44 -13.17 2.24 -2.04
N GLN A 45 -13.32 0.95 -1.76
CA GLN A 45 -12.35 0.19 -0.96
C GLN A 45 -10.96 0.18 -1.61
N LYS A 46 -10.89 -0.12 -2.90
CA LYS A 46 -9.64 -0.06 -3.68
C LYS A 46 -9.04 1.34 -3.65
N GLY A 47 -9.83 2.36 -3.98
CA GLY A 47 -9.37 3.75 -4.05
C GLY A 47 -8.80 4.25 -2.73
N LEU A 48 -9.43 3.93 -1.61
CA LEU A 48 -8.95 4.33 -0.29
C LEU A 48 -7.61 3.65 0.08
N ARG A 49 -7.35 2.43 -0.39
CA ARG A 49 -6.03 1.79 -0.23
C ARG A 49 -4.98 2.38 -1.17
N MET A 50 -5.35 2.69 -2.41
CA MET A 50 -4.46 3.27 -3.43
C MET A 50 -3.90 4.64 -3.02
N ILE A 51 -4.62 5.44 -2.22
CA ILE A 51 -4.14 6.75 -1.74
C ILE A 51 -2.81 6.62 -0.99
N GLY A 52 -2.57 5.50 -0.30
CA GLY A 52 -1.28 5.21 0.33
C GLY A 52 -0.91 6.14 1.49
N GLN A 53 -1.89 6.53 2.30
CA GLN A 53 -1.72 7.36 3.51
C GLN A 53 -1.83 6.55 4.81
N GLY A 54 -1.45 5.27 4.79
CA GLY A 54 -1.50 4.38 5.94
C GLY A 54 -2.90 3.88 6.30
N MET A 55 -3.89 4.09 5.42
CA MET A 55 -5.26 3.62 5.61
C MET A 55 -5.54 2.35 4.79
N HIS A 56 -6.31 1.45 5.37
CA HIS A 56 -6.55 0.13 4.83
C HIS A 56 -7.93 -0.04 4.16
N GLY A 57 -8.47 1.05 3.57
CA GLY A 57 -9.82 1.07 3.01
C GLY A 57 -10.87 1.61 3.98
N PHE A 58 -12.15 1.40 3.64
CA PHE A 58 -13.29 1.83 4.47
C PHE A 58 -13.58 0.77 5.55
N VAL A 59 -12.72 0.72 6.56
CA VAL A 59 -12.82 -0.15 7.73
C VAL A 59 -12.34 0.62 8.96
N GLU A 60 -12.31 -0.02 10.13
CA GLU A 60 -11.69 0.59 11.29
C GLU A 60 -10.17 0.73 11.08
N ASN A 61 -9.74 1.95 10.84
CA ASN A 61 -8.34 2.32 10.88
C ASN A 61 -7.99 2.70 12.33
N ARG A 62 -7.44 1.74 13.08
CA ARG A 62 -7.21 1.84 14.55
C ARG A 62 -6.27 2.99 14.90
N GLU A 63 -5.36 3.29 14.00
CA GLU A 63 -4.32 4.31 14.14
C GLU A 63 -4.89 5.75 14.07
N LEU A 64 -6.07 5.90 13.50
CA LEU A 64 -6.75 7.21 13.40
C LEU A 64 -7.54 7.49 14.67
N VAL A 65 -7.05 8.40 15.51
CA VAL A 65 -7.73 8.86 16.73
C VAL A 65 -8.60 10.08 16.39
N ILE A 66 -9.89 10.01 16.70
CA ILE A 66 -10.87 11.10 16.50
C ILE A 66 -11.49 11.44 17.86
N PRO A 67 -11.10 12.56 18.47
CA PRO A 67 -11.63 12.97 19.79
C PRO A 67 -13.10 13.38 19.77
N ASP A 68 -13.55 14.00 18.67
CA ASP A 68 -14.92 14.51 18.49
C ASP A 68 -15.42 14.11 17.09
N ILE A 69 -16.25 13.07 17.04
CA ILE A 69 -16.79 12.52 15.79
C ILE A 69 -17.72 13.53 15.13
N ASP A 70 -18.59 14.19 15.89
CA ASP A 70 -19.58 15.13 15.36
C ASP A 70 -18.92 16.32 14.68
N LYS A 71 -17.91 16.89 15.32
CA LYS A 71 -17.10 17.98 14.74
C LYS A 71 -16.39 17.51 13.47
N ALA A 72 -15.70 16.37 13.52
CA ALA A 72 -14.94 15.84 12.40
C ALA A 72 -15.82 15.40 11.21
N LEU A 73 -17.10 15.08 11.43
CA LEU A 73 -18.06 14.84 10.37
C LEU A 73 -18.51 16.14 9.69
N ARG A 74 -18.66 17.25 10.44
CA ARG A 74 -19.07 18.55 9.87
C ARG A 74 -17.93 19.20 9.07
N GLU A 75 -16.70 19.03 9.51
CA GLU A 75 -15.52 19.61 8.85
C GLU A 75 -15.08 18.76 7.66
N PRO A 76 -15.08 19.28 6.41
CA PRO A 76 -14.72 18.52 5.21
C PRO A 76 -13.20 18.43 5.05
N THR A 77 -12.55 17.55 5.82
CA THR A 77 -11.12 17.28 5.71
C THR A 77 -10.82 16.02 4.85
N ASP A 78 -9.55 15.82 4.49
CA ASP A 78 -9.06 14.62 3.82
C ASP A 78 -9.29 13.33 4.63
N LYS A 79 -9.58 13.45 5.92
CA LYS A 79 -9.85 12.31 6.83
C LYS A 79 -11.33 11.99 6.99
N ARG A 80 -12.24 12.86 6.53
CA ARG A 80 -13.68 12.73 6.81
C ARG A 80 -14.27 11.38 6.37
N ILE A 81 -13.80 10.80 5.26
CA ILE A 81 -14.26 9.47 4.83
C ILE A 81 -13.97 8.38 5.89
N PHE A 82 -12.83 8.44 6.55
CA PHE A 82 -12.47 7.51 7.61
C PHE A 82 -13.17 7.83 8.94
N VAL A 83 -13.55 9.09 9.17
CA VAL A 83 -14.40 9.48 10.29
C VAL A 83 -15.79 8.86 10.16
N ILE A 84 -16.34 8.79 8.93
CA ILE A 84 -17.63 8.14 8.66
C ILE A 84 -17.58 6.65 9.05
N SER A 85 -16.50 5.93 8.75
CA SER A 85 -16.37 4.53 9.18
C SER A 85 -16.36 4.38 10.71
N LYS A 86 -15.70 5.30 11.43
CA LYS A 86 -15.72 5.33 12.90
C LYS A 86 -17.09 5.68 13.47
N ALA A 87 -17.79 6.62 12.84
CA ALA A 87 -19.16 6.99 13.24
C ALA A 87 -20.12 5.79 13.13
N PHE A 88 -20.08 5.07 12.01
CA PHE A 88 -20.91 3.87 11.81
C PHE A 88 -20.57 2.77 12.83
N ARG A 89 -19.29 2.59 13.16
CA ARG A 89 -18.90 1.66 14.21
C ARG A 89 -19.37 2.10 15.61
N ALA A 90 -19.41 3.40 15.86
CA ALA A 90 -19.93 3.98 17.10
C ALA A 90 -21.48 3.97 17.18
N GLY A 91 -22.17 3.43 16.15
CA GLY A 91 -23.62 3.29 16.14
C GLY A 91 -24.39 4.46 15.50
N TYR A 92 -23.71 5.40 14.82
CA TYR A 92 -24.39 6.44 14.06
C TYR A 92 -25.18 5.82 12.90
N THR A 93 -26.41 6.32 12.71
CA THR A 93 -27.24 5.94 11.56
C THR A 93 -26.84 6.71 10.30
N VAL A 94 -27.26 6.21 9.14
CA VAL A 94 -27.12 6.92 7.85
C VAL A 94 -27.72 8.32 7.93
N ASP A 95 -28.90 8.49 8.55
CA ASP A 95 -29.55 9.79 8.69
C ASP A 95 -28.75 10.77 9.56
N GLN A 96 -28.17 10.30 10.66
CA GLN A 96 -27.31 11.12 11.52
C GLN A 96 -26.06 11.58 10.78
N VAL A 97 -25.38 10.68 10.07
CA VAL A 97 -24.20 11.03 9.27
C VAL A 97 -24.56 11.97 8.12
N HIS A 98 -25.70 11.73 7.44
CA HIS A 98 -26.23 12.64 6.40
C HIS A 98 -26.49 14.04 6.97
N ALA A 99 -27.13 14.13 8.13
CA ALA A 99 -27.45 15.42 8.77
C ALA A 99 -26.19 16.26 9.07
N LEU A 100 -25.09 15.61 9.44
CA LEU A 100 -23.82 16.25 9.75
C LEU A 100 -22.97 16.57 8.52
N THR A 101 -22.89 15.64 7.57
CA THR A 101 -21.97 15.73 6.41
C THR A 101 -22.59 16.32 5.15
N LYS A 102 -23.92 16.25 5.01
CA LYS A 102 -24.71 16.52 3.80
C LYS A 102 -24.39 15.59 2.62
N ILE A 103 -23.62 14.50 2.84
CA ILE A 103 -23.38 13.47 1.84
C ILE A 103 -24.70 12.75 1.57
N ASP A 104 -25.01 12.48 0.29
CA ASP A 104 -26.22 11.78 -0.10
C ASP A 104 -26.32 10.39 0.55
N ARG A 105 -27.56 10.03 0.94
CA ARG A 105 -27.84 8.77 1.65
C ARG A 105 -27.44 7.54 0.85
N TRP A 106 -27.61 7.58 -0.46
CA TRP A 106 -27.21 6.45 -1.30
C TRP A 106 -25.73 6.05 -1.09
N PHE A 107 -24.83 7.04 -1.07
CA PHE A 107 -23.40 6.76 -0.80
C PHE A 107 -23.19 6.24 0.62
N LEU A 108 -23.87 6.82 1.60
CA LEU A 108 -23.76 6.41 3.00
C LEU A 108 -24.28 5.00 3.24
N GLU A 109 -25.39 4.60 2.56
CA GLU A 109 -25.90 3.23 2.60
C GLU A 109 -24.93 2.23 1.99
N LYS A 110 -24.27 2.58 0.87
CA LYS A 110 -23.22 1.77 0.26
C LYS A 110 -22.01 1.58 1.21
N LEU A 111 -21.62 2.64 1.89
CA LEU A 111 -20.58 2.59 2.92
C LEU A 111 -21.01 1.76 4.13
N MET A 112 -22.27 1.82 4.53
CA MET A 112 -22.82 0.99 5.60
C MET A 112 -22.78 -0.51 5.25
N ASN A 113 -23.05 -0.90 3.99
CA ASN A 113 -22.92 -2.29 3.54
C ASN A 113 -21.51 -2.86 3.80
N ILE A 114 -20.45 -2.04 3.61
CA ILE A 114 -19.08 -2.43 3.92
C ILE A 114 -18.91 -2.64 5.43
N MET A 115 -19.45 -1.73 6.24
CA MET A 115 -19.36 -1.84 7.70
C MET A 115 -20.11 -3.04 8.25
N ASP A 116 -21.26 -3.38 7.68
CA ASP A 116 -22.04 -4.57 8.06
C ASP A 116 -21.26 -5.86 7.74
N THR A 117 -20.59 -5.92 6.60
CA THR A 117 -19.72 -7.06 6.28
C THR A 117 -18.49 -7.10 7.20
N SER A 118 -17.89 -5.95 7.54
CA SER A 118 -16.80 -5.89 8.52
C SER A 118 -17.25 -6.39 9.88
N ARG A 119 -18.43 -6.00 10.33
CA ARG A 119 -19.04 -6.47 11.60
C ARG A 119 -19.27 -7.98 11.58
N ALA A 120 -19.86 -8.51 10.51
CA ALA A 120 -20.09 -9.93 10.37
C ALA A 120 -18.79 -10.77 10.38
N LEU A 121 -17.69 -10.26 9.81
CA LEU A 121 -16.37 -10.90 9.91
C LEU A 121 -15.86 -10.97 11.35
N HIS A 122 -16.01 -9.90 12.12
CA HIS A 122 -15.61 -9.87 13.53
C HIS A 122 -16.48 -10.81 14.38
N GLU A 123 -17.81 -10.76 14.22
CA GLU A 123 -18.75 -11.64 14.95
C GLU A 123 -18.47 -13.11 14.67
N TYR A 124 -18.16 -13.46 13.42
CA TYR A 124 -17.75 -14.83 13.09
C TYR A 124 -16.45 -15.21 13.80
N SER A 125 -15.47 -14.32 13.84
CA SER A 125 -14.20 -14.57 14.53
C SER A 125 -14.41 -14.81 16.02
N GLU A 126 -15.22 -13.98 16.69
CA GLU A 126 -15.56 -14.11 18.10
C GLU A 126 -16.26 -15.45 18.38
N LYS A 127 -17.25 -15.82 17.55
CA LYS A 127 -17.95 -17.09 17.67
C LYS A 127 -17.02 -18.31 17.60
N VAL A 128 -16.04 -18.32 16.68
CA VAL A 128 -15.08 -19.42 16.55
C VAL A 128 -14.13 -19.48 17.75
N GLN A 129 -13.79 -18.32 18.33
CA GLN A 129 -12.95 -18.25 19.53
C GLN A 129 -13.68 -18.72 20.79
N ASP A 130 -14.99 -18.47 20.88
CA ASP A 130 -15.82 -18.83 22.04
C ASP A 130 -16.33 -20.30 22.02
N GLU A 131 -16.10 -21.05 20.93
CA GLU A 131 -16.46 -22.49 20.90
C GLU A 131 -15.68 -23.27 21.97
N PRO A 132 -16.38 -23.95 22.91
CA PRO A 132 -15.75 -24.55 24.06
C PRO A 132 -14.72 -25.63 23.65
N GLU A 133 -13.62 -25.64 24.37
CA GLU A 133 -12.51 -26.60 24.28
C GLU A 133 -12.96 -28.03 24.68
N ALA A 134 -13.87 -28.62 23.96
CA ALA A 134 -14.41 -29.94 24.28
C ALA A 134 -13.44 -31.11 24.04
N ALA A 135 -12.14 -30.90 24.10
CA ALA A 135 -11.16 -32.03 24.08
C ALA A 135 -9.68 -31.61 24.21
N GLN A 136 -9.25 -30.62 24.96
CA GLN A 136 -7.80 -30.36 25.00
C GLN A 136 -7.27 -29.94 26.37
N GLY A 137 -6.14 -30.54 26.74
CA GLY A 137 -5.41 -30.24 27.95
C GLY A 137 -4.80 -28.83 27.95
N GLU A 138 -4.51 -28.36 29.14
CA GLU A 138 -3.90 -27.06 29.42
C GLU A 138 -2.64 -26.80 28.55
N GLY A 139 -2.64 -25.71 27.74
CA GLY A 139 -1.44 -25.23 27.07
C GLY A 139 -1.44 -25.20 25.54
N THR A 140 -2.57 -24.92 24.85
CA THR A 140 -2.57 -24.70 23.40
C THR A 140 -1.80 -23.42 23.03
N SER A 141 -0.72 -23.56 22.23
CA SER A 141 0.06 -22.43 21.74
C SER A 141 -0.77 -21.54 20.79
N GLU A 142 -0.43 -20.23 20.70
CA GLU A 142 -1.07 -19.28 19.79
C GLU A 142 -1.10 -19.80 18.34
N ALA A 143 -0.04 -20.51 17.90
CA ALA A 143 0.03 -21.11 16.57
C ALA A 143 -1.08 -22.16 16.33
N VAL A 144 -1.38 -23.01 17.31
CA VAL A 144 -2.45 -24.01 17.21
C VAL A 144 -3.84 -23.34 17.13
N GLN A 145 -4.03 -22.23 17.83
CA GLN A 145 -5.27 -21.45 17.75
C GLN A 145 -5.45 -20.81 16.37
N GLY A 146 -4.36 -20.31 15.77
CA GLY A 146 -4.35 -19.78 14.41
C GLY A 146 -4.69 -20.85 13.36
N GLU A 147 -4.08 -22.04 13.44
CA GLU A 147 -4.41 -23.15 12.56
C GLU A 147 -5.87 -23.60 12.70
N ARG A 148 -6.39 -23.62 13.91
CA ARG A 148 -7.78 -23.97 14.20
C ARG A 148 -8.76 -22.96 13.57
N MET A 149 -8.47 -21.66 13.67
CA MET A 149 -9.25 -20.62 13.00
C MET A 149 -9.25 -20.83 11.49
N LEU A 150 -8.10 -21.07 10.88
CA LEU A 150 -7.99 -21.33 9.44
C LEU A 150 -8.74 -22.60 9.02
N HIS A 151 -8.66 -23.67 9.82
CA HIS A 151 -9.39 -24.90 9.57
C HIS A 151 -10.91 -24.71 9.63
N SER A 152 -11.42 -23.93 10.59
CA SER A 152 -12.84 -23.56 10.69
C SER A 152 -13.28 -22.77 9.46
N LEU A 153 -12.49 -21.78 9.04
CA LEU A 153 -12.76 -20.97 7.85
C LEU A 153 -12.80 -21.81 6.56
N LEU A 154 -11.98 -22.86 6.46
CA LEU A 154 -11.97 -23.76 5.31
C LEU A 154 -13.23 -24.64 5.21
N ASN A 155 -13.71 -25.14 6.34
CA ASN A 155 -14.73 -26.18 6.37
C ASN A 155 -16.14 -25.63 6.57
N ASP A 156 -16.29 -24.42 7.11
CA ASP A 156 -17.59 -23.79 7.33
C ASP A 156 -18.09 -23.11 6.04
N LYS A 157 -19.29 -23.52 5.61
CA LYS A 157 -19.96 -22.91 4.45
C LYS A 157 -20.26 -21.42 4.68
N ALA A 158 -20.72 -21.06 5.88
CA ALA A 158 -21.05 -19.69 6.22
C ALA A 158 -19.80 -18.79 6.16
N ALA A 159 -18.66 -19.28 6.62
CA ALA A 159 -17.38 -18.58 6.51
C ALA A 159 -16.99 -18.32 5.05
N ARG A 160 -17.12 -19.33 4.19
CA ARG A 160 -16.81 -19.17 2.75
C ARG A 160 -17.74 -18.18 2.06
N GLU A 161 -19.03 -18.19 2.36
CA GLU A 161 -19.99 -17.22 1.84
C GLU A 161 -19.67 -15.79 2.32
N LEU A 162 -19.27 -15.64 3.59
CA LEU A 162 -18.86 -14.37 4.16
C LEU A 162 -17.55 -13.88 3.52
N LEU A 163 -16.56 -14.75 3.36
CA LEU A 163 -15.31 -14.46 2.67
C LEU A 163 -15.57 -14.01 1.22
N HIS A 164 -16.40 -14.71 0.49
CA HIS A 164 -16.77 -14.35 -0.88
C HIS A 164 -17.47 -12.98 -0.94
N ARG A 165 -18.44 -12.73 -0.05
CA ARG A 165 -19.10 -11.42 0.06
C ARG A 165 -18.10 -10.30 0.35
N ALA A 166 -17.17 -10.50 1.27
CA ALA A 166 -16.13 -9.54 1.58
C ALA A 166 -15.26 -9.23 0.35
N LYS A 167 -14.83 -10.27 -0.40
CA LYS A 167 -14.04 -10.08 -1.63
C LYS A 167 -14.82 -9.30 -2.70
N ILE A 168 -16.10 -9.59 -2.92
CA ILE A 168 -16.96 -8.84 -3.84
C ILE A 168 -17.08 -7.36 -3.44
N GLN A 169 -17.13 -7.07 -2.15
CA GLN A 169 -17.17 -5.70 -1.63
C GLN A 169 -15.78 -5.03 -1.55
N GLY A 170 -14.75 -5.65 -2.13
CA GLY A 170 -13.42 -5.06 -2.24
C GLY A 170 -12.54 -5.15 -0.99
N PHE A 171 -12.85 -5.99 -0.02
CA PHE A 171 -11.94 -6.25 1.11
C PHE A 171 -10.65 -6.91 0.62
N SER A 172 -9.51 -6.41 1.07
CA SER A 172 -8.21 -7.04 0.86
C SER A 172 -8.01 -8.25 1.78
N ASP A 173 -7.08 -9.14 1.41
CA ASP A 173 -6.71 -10.27 2.27
C ASP A 173 -6.18 -9.78 3.63
N PHE A 174 -5.49 -8.63 3.68
CA PHE A 174 -5.08 -7.96 4.92
C PHE A 174 -6.27 -7.55 5.80
N GLN A 175 -7.28 -6.88 5.22
CA GLN A 175 -8.47 -6.47 5.98
C GLN A 175 -9.23 -7.67 6.56
N ILE A 176 -9.31 -8.76 5.81
CA ILE A 176 -9.97 -10.00 6.23
C ILE A 176 -9.15 -10.69 7.34
N ALA A 177 -7.82 -10.80 7.17
CA ALA A 177 -6.93 -11.35 8.20
C ALA A 177 -7.06 -10.59 9.53
N ARG A 178 -7.09 -9.26 9.46
CA ARG A 178 -7.26 -8.38 10.62
C ARG A 178 -8.65 -8.53 11.27
N ALA A 179 -9.72 -8.65 10.46
CA ALA A 179 -11.08 -8.85 10.96
C ALA A 179 -11.25 -10.20 11.65
N PHE A 180 -10.58 -11.24 11.18
CA PHE A 180 -10.53 -12.55 11.83
C PHE A 180 -9.54 -12.61 13.01
N GLY A 181 -8.78 -11.53 13.26
CA GLY A 181 -7.84 -11.46 14.37
C GLY A 181 -6.62 -12.39 14.22
N LEU A 182 -6.28 -12.81 13.01
CA LEU A 182 -5.16 -13.71 12.75
C LEU A 182 -3.81 -13.13 13.17
N GLU A 183 -3.67 -11.81 13.21
CA GLU A 183 -2.47 -11.11 13.71
C GLU A 183 -2.12 -11.44 15.17
N ARG A 184 -3.03 -12.05 15.94
CA ARG A 184 -2.79 -12.51 17.30
C ARG A 184 -2.02 -13.83 17.36
N TYR A 185 -2.06 -14.59 16.27
CA TYR A 185 -1.59 -15.97 16.21
C TYR A 185 -0.39 -16.15 15.28
N MET A 186 -0.17 -15.24 14.35
CA MET A 186 0.89 -15.29 13.36
C MET A 186 1.32 -13.90 12.93
N ASP A 187 2.48 -13.80 12.29
CA ASP A 187 2.93 -12.55 11.68
C ASP A 187 1.92 -12.01 10.66
N GLY A 188 1.84 -10.68 10.52
CA GLY A 188 0.87 -10.05 9.65
C GLY A 188 1.00 -10.44 8.18
N GLU A 189 2.22 -10.77 7.70
CA GLU A 189 2.42 -11.27 6.33
C GLU A 189 1.94 -12.70 6.18
N ASP A 190 2.21 -13.57 7.14
CA ASP A 190 1.73 -14.94 7.16
C ASP A 190 0.20 -14.96 7.22
N ALA A 191 -0.42 -14.06 7.97
CA ALA A 191 -1.87 -13.92 8.03
C ALA A 191 -2.48 -13.56 6.66
N ILE A 192 -1.85 -12.66 5.90
CA ILE A 192 -2.28 -12.33 4.53
C ILE A 192 -2.14 -13.53 3.59
N LEU A 193 -1.01 -14.23 3.65
CA LEU A 193 -0.76 -15.43 2.85
C LEU A 193 -1.74 -16.55 3.19
N ALA A 194 -2.09 -16.72 4.47
CA ALA A 194 -3.07 -17.69 4.92
C ALA A 194 -4.47 -17.39 4.36
N ILE A 195 -4.94 -16.13 4.39
CA ILE A 195 -6.21 -15.75 3.77
C ILE A 195 -6.16 -15.94 2.25
N ARG A 196 -5.03 -15.60 1.61
CA ARG A 196 -4.86 -15.85 0.18
C ARG A 196 -4.97 -17.33 -0.17
N ALA A 197 -4.30 -18.20 0.57
CA ALA A 197 -4.37 -19.65 0.39
C ALA A 197 -5.80 -20.18 0.60
N LEU A 198 -6.47 -19.70 1.66
CA LEU A 198 -7.84 -20.05 2.00
C LEU A 198 -8.81 -19.71 0.86
N ARG A 199 -8.79 -18.47 0.37
CA ARG A 199 -9.71 -18.06 -0.71
C ARG A 199 -9.46 -18.81 -2.02
N LYS A 200 -8.17 -19.09 -2.35
CA LYS A 200 -7.81 -19.88 -3.53
C LYS A 200 -8.33 -21.32 -3.41
N HIS A 201 -8.15 -21.94 -2.25
CA HIS A 201 -8.70 -23.28 -1.98
C HIS A 201 -10.23 -23.30 -2.08
N ALA A 202 -10.90 -22.25 -1.62
CA ALA A 202 -12.34 -22.11 -1.72
C ALA A 202 -12.84 -21.74 -3.13
N GLY A 203 -11.94 -21.60 -4.13
CA GLY A 203 -12.29 -21.20 -5.49
C GLY A 203 -12.68 -19.71 -5.61
N ILE A 204 -12.39 -18.90 -4.60
CA ILE A 204 -12.66 -17.45 -4.62
C ILE A 204 -11.48 -16.75 -5.29
N LEU A 205 -11.54 -16.64 -6.59
CA LEU A 205 -10.50 -16.05 -7.45
C LEU A 205 -11.05 -14.81 -8.16
N PRO A 206 -10.23 -13.78 -8.37
CA PRO A 206 -10.64 -12.64 -9.19
C PRO A 206 -10.67 -13.02 -10.67
N VAL A 207 -11.49 -12.33 -11.41
CA VAL A 207 -11.49 -12.34 -12.87
C VAL A 207 -11.00 -11.01 -13.40
N VAL A 208 -10.41 -11.03 -14.60
CA VAL A 208 -9.95 -9.84 -15.29
C VAL A 208 -11.03 -9.36 -16.24
N LYS A 209 -11.38 -8.09 -16.09
CA LYS A 209 -12.34 -7.40 -16.93
C LYS A 209 -11.65 -6.32 -17.75
N GLN A 210 -12.07 -6.16 -18.99
CA GLN A 210 -11.66 -5.08 -19.86
C GLN A 210 -12.56 -3.86 -19.66
N ILE A 211 -11.95 -2.67 -19.61
CA ILE A 211 -12.72 -1.42 -19.49
C ILE A 211 -13.37 -1.14 -20.82
N ASP A 212 -14.69 -1.17 -20.85
CA ASP A 212 -15.50 -0.84 -22.01
C ASP A 212 -15.94 0.62 -21.97
N THR A 213 -15.26 1.47 -22.71
CA THR A 213 -15.58 2.90 -22.81
C THR A 213 -16.76 3.20 -23.74
N LEU A 214 -17.27 2.19 -24.45
CA LEU A 214 -18.31 2.32 -25.46
C LEU A 214 -19.66 1.75 -25.01
N ALA A 215 -19.82 1.38 -23.74
CA ALA A 215 -21.04 0.88 -23.13
C ALA A 215 -21.68 -0.32 -23.89
N ALA A 216 -20.84 -1.21 -24.42
CA ALA A 216 -21.20 -2.36 -25.25
C ALA A 216 -21.91 -2.02 -26.60
N GLU A 217 -21.96 -0.76 -26.97
CA GLU A 217 -22.46 -0.35 -28.29
C GLU A 217 -21.51 -0.80 -29.43
N TYR A 218 -20.23 -0.98 -29.10
CA TYR A 218 -19.21 -1.48 -30.01
C TYR A 218 -18.19 -2.34 -29.24
N PRO A 219 -17.58 -3.38 -29.84
CA PRO A 219 -16.59 -4.20 -29.12
C PRO A 219 -15.42 -3.38 -28.59
N ALA A 220 -15.20 -3.45 -27.29
CA ALA A 220 -14.07 -2.78 -26.63
C ALA A 220 -12.75 -3.34 -27.14
N ARG A 221 -11.81 -2.46 -27.53
CA ARG A 221 -10.46 -2.80 -27.99
C ARG A 221 -9.37 -2.15 -27.15
N THR A 222 -9.73 -1.65 -25.97
CA THR A 222 -8.78 -1.02 -25.07
C THR A 222 -7.87 -2.09 -24.45
N ASN A 223 -6.64 -1.70 -24.10
CA ASN A 223 -5.73 -2.53 -23.33
C ASN A 223 -5.93 -2.37 -21.81
N TYR A 224 -6.96 -1.62 -21.39
CA TYR A 224 -7.27 -1.30 -20.00
C TYR A 224 -8.01 -2.46 -19.32
N LEU A 225 -7.39 -2.99 -18.28
CA LEU A 225 -7.86 -4.14 -17.51
C LEU A 225 -7.99 -3.80 -16.03
N TYR A 226 -8.87 -4.49 -15.32
CA TYR A 226 -8.95 -4.46 -13.87
C TYR A 226 -9.38 -5.82 -13.34
N LEU A 227 -9.06 -6.13 -12.09
CA LEU A 227 -9.47 -7.36 -11.43
C LEU A 227 -10.71 -7.11 -10.55
N THR A 228 -11.63 -8.06 -10.58
CA THR A 228 -12.83 -8.05 -9.73
C THR A 228 -13.23 -9.46 -9.31
N TYR A 229 -13.85 -9.58 -8.15
CA TYR A 229 -14.50 -10.84 -7.71
C TYR A 229 -15.97 -10.92 -8.14
N SER A 230 -16.50 -9.85 -8.74
CA SER A 230 -17.88 -9.78 -9.26
C SER A 230 -17.94 -10.15 -10.75
N GLY A 231 -17.50 -11.37 -11.09
CA GLY A 231 -17.51 -11.86 -12.46
C GLY A 231 -17.38 -13.38 -12.52
N ILE A 232 -17.72 -13.97 -13.66
CA ILE A 232 -17.69 -15.42 -13.87
C ILE A 232 -16.59 -15.87 -14.85
N ALA A 233 -16.03 -14.95 -15.64
CA ALA A 233 -15.02 -15.25 -16.65
C ALA A 233 -14.11 -14.05 -16.91
N HIS A 234 -12.91 -14.32 -17.40
CA HIS A 234 -11.99 -13.30 -17.92
C HIS A 234 -12.45 -12.78 -19.27
N ASP A 235 -12.25 -11.49 -19.52
CA ASP A 235 -12.46 -10.87 -20.83
C ASP A 235 -11.23 -10.99 -21.75
N VAL A 236 -10.09 -11.44 -21.20
CA VAL A 236 -8.83 -11.58 -21.94
C VAL A 236 -8.33 -13.02 -21.92
N HIS A 237 -7.61 -13.38 -22.99
CA HIS A 237 -6.95 -14.67 -23.09
C HIS A 237 -5.46 -14.54 -22.74
N TYR A 238 -4.95 -15.46 -21.94
CA TYR A 238 -3.55 -15.51 -21.50
C TYR A 238 -2.67 -16.40 -22.39
N LEU A 239 -3.28 -17.20 -23.25
CA LEU A 239 -2.55 -18.00 -24.22
C LEU A 239 -1.95 -17.12 -25.31
N GLY A 240 -0.64 -17.21 -25.54
CA GLY A 240 0.03 -16.43 -26.56
C GLY A 240 1.49 -16.82 -26.73
N ASP A 241 2.05 -16.46 -27.89
CA ASP A 241 3.38 -16.89 -28.35
C ASP A 241 4.52 -16.10 -27.68
N ARG A 242 4.25 -14.92 -27.15
CA ARG A 242 5.23 -14.05 -26.50
C ARG A 242 5.15 -14.14 -24.99
N LYS A 243 6.30 -14.29 -24.36
CA LYS A 243 6.43 -14.10 -22.90
C LYS A 243 6.17 -12.64 -22.55
N SER A 244 5.56 -12.39 -21.40
CA SER A 244 5.36 -11.04 -20.88
C SER A 244 6.44 -10.65 -19.88
N ILE A 245 6.68 -9.35 -19.73
CA ILE A 245 7.42 -8.74 -18.64
C ILE A 245 6.50 -7.69 -18.02
N VAL A 246 6.38 -7.74 -16.70
CA VAL A 246 5.53 -6.82 -15.94
C VAL A 246 6.38 -5.69 -15.37
N VAL A 247 5.89 -4.45 -15.52
CA VAL A 247 6.47 -3.26 -14.89
C VAL A 247 5.48 -2.77 -13.83
N LEU A 248 5.96 -2.56 -12.61
CA LEU A 248 5.18 -1.95 -11.55
C LEU A 248 5.36 -0.44 -11.59
N GLY A 249 4.25 0.30 -11.72
CA GLY A 249 4.25 1.75 -11.78
C GLY A 249 4.43 2.42 -10.42
N SER A 250 4.46 3.75 -10.42
CA SER A 250 4.71 4.57 -9.23
C SER A 250 3.45 4.88 -8.41
N GLY A 251 2.27 4.53 -8.93
CA GLY A 251 1.00 4.91 -8.31
C GLY A 251 0.72 6.41 -8.41
N ALA A 252 -0.04 6.94 -7.45
CA ALA A 252 -0.39 8.35 -7.42
C ALA A 252 0.83 9.24 -7.15
N TYR A 253 0.88 10.38 -7.82
CA TYR A 253 1.86 11.42 -7.51
C TYR A 253 1.71 11.90 -6.08
N ARG A 254 2.84 12.23 -5.47
CA ARG A 254 2.96 12.70 -4.09
C ARG A 254 4.18 13.57 -3.92
N ILE A 255 4.25 14.33 -2.85
CA ILE A 255 5.45 15.11 -2.54
C ILE A 255 6.65 14.17 -2.38
N GLY A 256 7.69 14.36 -3.20
CA GLY A 256 8.92 13.58 -3.22
C GLY A 256 8.87 12.30 -4.08
N SER A 257 7.81 12.10 -4.89
CA SER A 257 7.75 10.99 -5.86
C SER A 257 6.72 11.30 -6.95
N SER A 258 7.16 11.57 -8.16
CA SER A 258 6.30 12.10 -9.19
C SER A 258 6.67 11.57 -10.59
N VAL A 259 6.71 12.44 -11.59
CA VAL A 259 6.78 12.08 -13.01
C VAL A 259 8.05 11.35 -13.44
N GLU A 260 9.15 11.52 -12.72
CA GLU A 260 10.43 10.87 -12.98
C GLU A 260 10.34 9.35 -12.98
N PHE A 261 9.58 8.78 -12.06
CA PHE A 261 9.37 7.32 -11.99
C PHE A 261 8.47 6.82 -13.12
N ASP A 262 7.49 7.63 -13.52
CA ASP A 262 6.64 7.27 -14.65
C ASP A 262 7.43 7.25 -15.96
N TRP A 263 8.33 8.23 -16.15
CA TRP A 263 9.25 8.27 -17.28
C TRP A 263 10.12 7.00 -17.35
N CYS A 264 10.70 6.56 -16.24
CA CYS A 264 11.47 5.32 -16.17
C CYS A 264 10.61 4.10 -16.53
N GLY A 265 9.39 4.03 -16.04
CA GLY A 265 8.42 2.99 -16.37
C GLY A 265 8.09 2.94 -17.86
N VAL A 266 7.84 4.09 -18.48
CA VAL A 266 7.58 4.19 -19.94
C VAL A 266 8.77 3.73 -20.76
N GLN A 267 10.00 4.12 -20.38
CA GLN A 267 11.21 3.65 -21.08
C GLN A 267 11.39 2.13 -20.94
N ALA A 268 11.12 1.57 -19.78
CA ALA A 268 11.14 0.12 -19.57
C ALA A 268 10.11 -0.59 -20.48
N LEU A 269 8.86 -0.10 -20.56
CA LEU A 269 7.82 -0.66 -21.42
C LEU A 269 8.23 -0.62 -22.91
N ASN A 270 8.80 0.49 -23.37
CA ASN A 270 9.27 0.63 -24.74
C ASN A 270 10.40 -0.36 -25.05
N THR A 271 11.36 -0.51 -24.15
CA THR A 271 12.45 -1.46 -24.31
C THR A 271 11.95 -2.91 -24.34
N ILE A 272 11.02 -3.27 -23.44
CA ILE A 272 10.38 -4.60 -23.41
C ILE A 272 9.76 -4.95 -24.77
N ARG A 273 9.05 -3.99 -25.40
CA ARG A 273 8.44 -4.18 -26.72
C ARG A 273 9.49 -4.32 -27.82
N GLN A 274 10.56 -3.52 -27.77
CA GLN A 274 11.68 -3.61 -28.73
C GLN A 274 12.40 -4.96 -28.65
N GLU A 275 12.54 -5.51 -27.46
CA GLU A 275 13.13 -6.84 -27.22
C GLU A 275 12.17 -8.01 -27.55
N GLY A 276 10.98 -7.73 -28.08
CA GLY A 276 10.01 -8.73 -28.53
C GLY A 276 9.15 -9.35 -27.43
N TYR A 277 9.22 -8.87 -26.20
CA TYR A 277 8.33 -9.31 -25.13
C TYR A 277 7.00 -8.56 -25.18
N ARG A 278 5.97 -9.14 -24.54
CA ARG A 278 4.73 -8.42 -24.26
C ARG A 278 4.94 -7.51 -23.06
N SER A 279 4.68 -6.24 -23.22
CA SER A 279 4.76 -5.26 -22.13
C SER A 279 3.47 -5.23 -21.33
N VAL A 280 3.59 -5.35 -20.00
CA VAL A 280 2.46 -5.30 -19.07
C VAL A 280 2.77 -4.25 -18.01
N MET A 281 1.85 -3.30 -17.81
CA MET A 281 1.94 -2.29 -16.75
C MET A 281 0.88 -2.58 -15.68
N ILE A 282 1.26 -2.42 -14.41
CA ILE A 282 0.31 -2.32 -13.30
C ILE A 282 0.47 -0.92 -12.70
N ASN A 283 -0.56 -0.09 -12.81
CA ASN A 283 -0.57 1.26 -12.25
C ASN A 283 -2.01 1.74 -12.05
N TYR A 284 -2.20 2.78 -11.22
CA TYR A 284 -3.52 3.32 -10.90
C TYR A 284 -3.60 4.86 -10.93
N ASN A 285 -2.55 5.52 -11.39
CA ASN A 285 -2.59 6.97 -11.65
C ASN A 285 -3.29 7.22 -12.98
N PRO A 286 -4.41 7.98 -13.02
CA PRO A 286 -5.14 8.21 -14.27
C PRO A 286 -4.52 9.29 -15.17
N GLU A 287 -3.58 10.07 -14.63
CA GLU A 287 -3.02 11.24 -15.32
C GLU A 287 -1.49 11.13 -15.48
N THR A 288 -1.06 10.02 -16.07
CA THR A 288 0.35 9.77 -16.33
C THR A 288 0.54 8.96 -17.61
N VAL A 289 1.70 9.13 -18.27
CA VAL A 289 1.97 8.57 -19.60
C VAL A 289 1.98 7.06 -19.59
N SER A 290 2.47 6.39 -18.53
CA SER A 290 2.50 4.92 -18.46
C SER A 290 1.10 4.29 -18.47
N THR A 291 0.06 5.07 -18.21
CA THR A 291 -1.33 4.61 -18.25
C THR A 291 -2.09 5.07 -19.51
N ASP A 292 -1.40 5.63 -20.49
CA ASP A 292 -1.98 5.90 -21.79
C ASP A 292 -2.18 4.60 -22.59
N TYR A 293 -3.22 4.59 -23.42
CA TYR A 293 -3.71 3.38 -24.11
C TYR A 293 -2.70 2.72 -25.06
N ASP A 294 -1.69 3.44 -25.54
CA ASP A 294 -0.70 3.00 -26.51
C ASP A 294 0.68 2.67 -25.92
N MET A 295 0.86 2.87 -24.60
CA MET A 295 2.15 2.73 -23.93
C MET A 295 2.55 1.27 -23.66
N CYS A 296 1.59 0.35 -23.53
CA CYS A 296 1.88 -1.07 -23.29
C CYS A 296 0.85 -1.98 -23.96
N ASP A 297 1.17 -3.27 -24.05
CA ASP A 297 0.26 -4.27 -24.62
C ASP A 297 -0.92 -4.57 -23.68
N ARG A 298 -0.70 -4.50 -22.34
CA ARG A 298 -1.72 -4.66 -21.31
C ARG A 298 -1.48 -3.71 -20.15
N LEU A 299 -2.52 -2.99 -19.77
CA LEU A 299 -2.51 -2.10 -18.61
C LEU A 299 -3.52 -2.60 -17.59
N TYR A 300 -3.03 -3.07 -16.45
CA TYR A 300 -3.85 -3.33 -15.28
C TYR A 300 -4.02 -2.04 -14.49
N PHE A 301 -5.19 -1.46 -14.59
CA PHE A 301 -5.59 -0.29 -13.81
C PHE A 301 -6.09 -0.79 -12.45
N ASP A 302 -5.15 -1.15 -11.57
CA ASP A 302 -5.44 -1.80 -10.31
C ASP A 302 -4.38 -1.47 -9.24
N GLU A 303 -4.62 -1.92 -8.02
CA GLU A 303 -3.78 -1.65 -6.86
C GLU A 303 -2.36 -2.23 -7.00
N LEU A 304 -1.38 -1.47 -6.54
CA LEU A 304 0.00 -1.93 -6.35
C LEU A 304 0.17 -2.51 -4.93
N THR A 305 -0.72 -3.42 -4.55
CA THR A 305 -0.65 -4.20 -3.31
C THR A 305 -0.08 -5.59 -3.59
N PHE A 306 0.54 -6.21 -2.58
CA PHE A 306 1.09 -7.56 -2.72
C PHE A 306 0.04 -8.56 -3.23
N GLU A 307 -1.16 -8.55 -2.64
CA GLU A 307 -2.27 -9.40 -3.04
C GLU A 307 -2.60 -9.26 -4.53
N ARG A 308 -2.81 -8.02 -4.97
CA ARG A 308 -3.27 -7.74 -6.32
C ARG A 308 -2.19 -8.00 -7.37
N VAL A 309 -0.94 -7.61 -7.05
CA VAL A 309 0.22 -7.91 -7.92
C VAL A 309 0.38 -9.42 -8.07
N MET A 310 0.32 -10.19 -6.99
CA MET A 310 0.41 -11.67 -7.06
C MET A 310 -0.74 -12.29 -7.87
N ASP A 311 -1.97 -11.77 -7.76
CA ASP A 311 -3.09 -12.26 -8.57
C ASP A 311 -2.85 -12.03 -10.07
N ILE A 312 -2.32 -10.86 -10.44
CA ILE A 312 -1.97 -10.55 -11.84
C ILE A 312 -0.81 -11.41 -12.32
N LEU A 313 0.24 -11.58 -11.52
CA LEU A 313 1.42 -12.36 -11.91
C LEU A 313 1.08 -13.85 -12.12
N GLU A 314 0.18 -14.40 -11.32
CA GLU A 314 -0.29 -15.78 -11.50
C GLU A 314 -1.08 -15.94 -12.80
N LEU A 315 -1.82 -14.93 -13.24
CA LEU A 315 -2.57 -14.95 -14.51
C LEU A 315 -1.65 -14.71 -15.72
N GLU A 316 -0.74 -13.74 -15.63
CA GLU A 316 0.18 -13.38 -16.72
C GLU A 316 1.31 -14.40 -16.90
N ASN A 317 1.72 -15.09 -15.85
CA ASN A 317 2.88 -15.98 -15.81
C ASN A 317 4.10 -15.36 -16.53
N PRO A 318 4.58 -14.19 -16.10
CA PRO A 318 5.55 -13.41 -16.85
C PRO A 318 6.95 -14.02 -16.79
N HIS A 319 7.80 -13.63 -17.74
CA HIS A 319 9.24 -13.91 -17.69
C HIS A 319 9.89 -13.29 -16.44
N GLY A 320 9.41 -12.13 -16.02
CA GLY A 320 9.84 -11.47 -14.79
C GLY A 320 9.12 -10.15 -14.56
N VAL A 321 9.49 -9.50 -13.45
CA VAL A 321 8.89 -8.26 -12.97
C VAL A 321 9.97 -7.21 -12.76
N ILE A 322 9.78 -6.00 -13.27
CA ILE A 322 10.61 -4.83 -13.02
C ILE A 322 9.94 -4.02 -11.90
N VAL A 323 10.62 -3.85 -10.76
CA VAL A 323 10.14 -3.11 -9.60
C VAL A 323 10.86 -1.77 -9.43
N SER A 324 12.13 -1.67 -9.81
CA SER A 324 13.00 -0.54 -9.50
C SER A 324 12.64 0.77 -10.22
N THR A 325 11.85 0.73 -11.29
CA THR A 325 11.43 1.92 -12.05
C THR A 325 10.24 2.65 -11.44
N GLY A 326 9.51 2.07 -10.50
CA GLY A 326 8.29 2.62 -9.91
C GLY A 326 8.49 3.37 -8.58
N GLY A 327 9.71 3.50 -8.10
CA GLY A 327 10.01 4.14 -6.82
C GLY A 327 9.57 3.32 -5.61
N GLN A 328 9.20 3.98 -4.53
CA GLN A 328 9.00 3.36 -3.21
C GLN A 328 7.89 2.31 -3.16
N ILE A 329 6.77 2.52 -3.89
CA ILE A 329 5.63 1.59 -3.80
C ILE A 329 6.01 0.19 -4.28
N PRO A 330 6.54 -0.01 -5.49
CA PRO A 330 6.97 -1.34 -5.92
C PRO A 330 8.23 -1.84 -5.19
N ASN A 331 9.17 -0.97 -4.78
CA ASN A 331 10.32 -1.39 -4.00
C ASN A 331 9.91 -2.08 -2.69
N ASN A 332 8.90 -1.57 -2.01
CA ASN A 332 8.35 -2.18 -0.79
C ASN A 332 7.75 -3.59 -1.02
N LEU A 333 7.45 -3.95 -2.26
CA LEU A 333 6.96 -5.29 -2.61
C LEU A 333 8.09 -6.27 -2.95
N ALA A 334 9.30 -5.79 -3.21
CA ALA A 334 10.38 -6.58 -3.79
C ALA A 334 10.71 -7.85 -2.97
N LEU A 335 10.98 -7.71 -1.66
CA LEU A 335 11.29 -8.86 -0.79
C LEU A 335 10.13 -9.85 -0.70
N ARG A 336 8.90 -9.36 -0.64
CA ARG A 336 7.71 -10.19 -0.54
C ARG A 336 7.46 -10.99 -1.82
N LEU A 337 7.68 -10.37 -2.98
CA LEU A 337 7.60 -11.04 -4.28
C LEU A 337 8.72 -12.09 -4.43
N ASP A 338 9.95 -11.76 -4.03
CA ASP A 338 11.09 -12.67 -4.05
C ASP A 338 10.86 -13.90 -3.15
N ALA A 339 10.29 -13.70 -1.95
CA ALA A 339 9.91 -14.79 -1.05
C ALA A 339 8.87 -15.76 -1.68
N GLN A 340 8.05 -15.28 -2.61
CA GLN A 340 7.13 -16.09 -3.42
C GLN A 340 7.76 -16.59 -4.71
N ARG A 341 9.09 -16.47 -4.88
CA ARG A 341 9.87 -16.91 -6.05
C ARG A 341 9.45 -16.24 -7.35
N VAL A 342 8.96 -15.00 -7.28
CA VAL A 342 8.71 -14.19 -8.47
C VAL A 342 10.05 -13.74 -9.06
N PRO A 343 10.34 -13.97 -10.35
CA PRO A 343 11.57 -13.51 -10.98
C PRO A 343 11.61 -11.98 -11.04
N ILE A 344 12.47 -11.34 -10.25
CA ILE A 344 12.69 -9.90 -10.29
C ILE A 344 13.80 -9.59 -11.27
N LEU A 345 13.53 -8.72 -12.23
CA LEU A 345 14.47 -8.26 -13.26
C LEU A 345 15.10 -6.92 -12.83
N GLY A 346 16.36 -6.73 -13.17
CA GLY A 346 17.14 -5.56 -12.76
C GLY A 346 17.73 -5.73 -11.37
N THR A 347 17.60 -4.72 -10.51
CA THR A 347 18.12 -4.76 -9.15
C THR A 347 17.43 -5.85 -8.32
N SER A 348 18.21 -6.74 -7.69
CA SER A 348 17.66 -7.82 -6.89
C SER A 348 16.90 -7.31 -5.66
N ALA A 349 15.90 -8.05 -5.20
CA ALA A 349 15.13 -7.71 -4.00
C ALA A 349 16.02 -7.45 -2.78
N ARG A 350 17.05 -8.28 -2.60
CA ARG A 350 18.03 -8.12 -1.51
C ARG A 350 18.83 -6.83 -1.65
N SER A 351 19.21 -6.44 -2.87
CA SER A 351 19.96 -5.20 -3.09
C SER A 351 19.07 -3.97 -2.90
N ILE A 352 17.80 -4.05 -3.28
CA ILE A 352 16.81 -3.02 -2.99
C ILE A 352 16.67 -2.84 -1.48
N ASP A 353 16.46 -3.92 -0.73
CA ASP A 353 16.34 -3.90 0.72
C ASP A 353 17.60 -3.32 1.41
N ASN A 354 18.79 -3.72 0.96
CA ASN A 354 20.03 -3.19 1.49
C ASN A 354 20.21 -1.69 1.23
N ALA A 355 19.66 -1.18 0.13
CA ALA A 355 19.75 0.24 -0.21
C ALA A 355 18.67 1.08 0.50
N GLU A 356 17.48 0.51 0.69
CA GLU A 356 16.34 1.19 1.33
C GLU A 356 16.43 1.21 2.87
N ASP A 357 16.99 0.16 3.46
CA ASP A 357 17.23 0.07 4.90
C ASP A 357 18.50 0.84 5.25
N ARG A 358 18.35 1.92 6.01
CA ARG A 358 19.44 2.85 6.31
C ARG A 358 20.57 2.23 7.12
N ASP A 359 20.23 1.34 8.06
CA ASP A 359 21.23 0.66 8.88
C ASP A 359 22.05 -0.30 8.03
N LYS A 360 21.39 -1.08 7.16
CA LYS A 360 22.03 -1.99 6.22
C LYS A 360 22.89 -1.23 5.21
N PHE A 361 22.37 -0.10 4.69
CA PHE A 361 23.09 0.74 3.74
C PHE A 361 24.34 1.34 4.35
N SER A 362 24.23 1.98 5.52
CA SER A 362 25.38 2.56 6.23
C SER A 362 26.39 1.51 6.65
N ALA A 363 25.97 0.35 7.14
CA ALA A 363 26.86 -0.76 7.46
C ALA A 363 27.57 -1.33 6.20
N MET A 364 26.90 -1.28 5.05
CA MET A 364 27.49 -1.65 3.77
C MET A 364 28.58 -0.65 3.37
N LEU A 365 28.32 0.65 3.47
CA LEU A 365 29.31 1.70 3.17
C LEU A 365 30.55 1.59 4.06
N ASP A 366 30.37 1.40 5.36
CA ASP A 366 31.47 1.17 6.31
C ASP A 366 32.35 -0.04 5.90
N ARG A 367 31.69 -1.14 5.52
CA ARG A 367 32.38 -2.38 5.11
C ARG A 367 33.21 -2.23 3.83
N ILE A 368 32.76 -1.42 2.88
CA ILE A 368 33.47 -1.16 1.62
C ILE A 368 34.39 0.06 1.70
N GLY A 369 34.50 0.71 2.88
CA GLY A 369 35.38 1.83 3.14
C GLY A 369 35.01 3.13 2.44
N VAL A 370 33.69 3.34 2.18
CA VAL A 370 33.17 4.61 1.66
C VAL A 370 32.85 5.53 2.83
N ASP A 371 33.41 6.73 2.81
CA ASP A 371 33.18 7.76 3.81
C ASP A 371 31.70 8.16 3.84
N GLN A 372 31.19 8.31 5.05
CA GLN A 372 29.83 8.81 5.31
C GLN A 372 29.83 9.67 6.58
N PRO A 373 28.83 10.56 6.75
CA PRO A 373 28.66 11.28 8.00
C PRO A 373 28.55 10.31 9.18
N GLU A 374 29.15 10.66 10.32
CA GLU A 374 28.96 9.87 11.54
C GLU A 374 27.46 9.71 11.84
N TRP A 375 27.05 8.49 12.14
CA TRP A 375 25.63 8.15 12.36
C TRP A 375 25.46 7.09 13.45
N ARG A 376 24.30 7.05 14.08
CA ARG A 376 23.90 5.98 15.02
C ARG A 376 22.37 5.77 14.96
N ALA A 377 21.96 4.52 15.08
CA ALA A 377 20.58 4.16 15.41
C ALA A 377 20.46 4.03 16.93
N LEU A 378 19.66 4.88 17.54
CA LEU A 378 19.62 5.07 18.99
C LEU A 378 18.20 4.95 19.51
N THR A 379 18.06 4.34 20.69
CA THR A 379 16.78 4.12 21.36
C THR A 379 16.66 4.88 22.69
N SER A 380 17.76 5.36 23.24
CA SER A 380 17.78 6.11 24.51
C SER A 380 18.22 7.57 24.31
N LEU A 381 17.66 8.47 25.12
CA LEU A 381 18.07 9.88 25.13
C LEU A 381 19.54 10.07 25.59
N GLU A 382 20.02 9.22 26.48
CA GLU A 382 21.40 9.27 26.98
C GLU A 382 22.39 8.98 25.85
N ASP A 383 22.14 7.93 25.05
CA ASP A 383 22.99 7.58 23.92
C ASP A 383 22.95 8.65 22.82
N ILE A 384 21.78 9.25 22.59
CA ILE A 384 21.63 10.37 21.63
C ILE A 384 22.46 11.56 22.08
N ASN A 385 22.38 11.93 23.36
CA ASN A 385 23.17 13.03 23.89
C ASN A 385 24.68 12.75 23.82
N ALA A 386 25.12 11.54 24.18
CA ALA A 386 26.52 11.14 24.07
C ALA A 386 27.02 11.19 22.61
N PHE A 387 26.19 10.78 21.67
CA PHE A 387 26.52 10.88 20.24
C PHE A 387 26.67 12.34 19.79
N VAL A 388 25.71 13.20 20.16
CA VAL A 388 25.74 14.62 19.79
C VAL A 388 26.91 15.36 20.45
N ASP A 389 27.28 15.01 21.69
CA ASP A 389 28.46 15.56 22.35
C ASP A 389 29.76 15.20 21.61
N LYS A 390 29.78 14.04 20.92
CA LYS A 390 30.91 13.61 20.08
C LYS A 390 30.98 14.34 18.74
N VAL A 391 29.86 14.45 18.02
CA VAL A 391 29.84 14.92 16.64
C VAL A 391 29.57 16.42 16.50
N GLY A 392 28.99 17.06 17.52
CA GLY A 392 28.57 18.46 17.49
C GLY A 392 27.25 18.67 16.74
N PHE A 393 26.79 19.92 16.72
CA PHE A 393 25.66 20.39 15.91
C PHE A 393 26.16 21.03 14.60
N PRO A 394 25.32 21.04 13.53
CA PRO A 394 23.99 20.49 13.44
C PRO A 394 23.94 18.97 13.25
N VAL A 395 22.86 18.35 13.70
CA VAL A 395 22.59 16.93 13.49
C VAL A 395 21.24 16.74 12.76
N LEU A 396 21.18 15.70 11.94
CA LEU A 396 19.97 15.28 11.28
C LEU A 396 19.33 14.14 12.06
N VAL A 397 18.09 14.33 12.46
CA VAL A 397 17.28 13.32 13.17
C VAL A 397 16.26 12.73 12.23
N ARG A 398 16.20 11.40 12.15
CA ARG A 398 15.30 10.65 11.29
C ARG A 398 14.74 9.44 12.02
N PRO A 399 13.42 9.21 12.03
CA PRO A 399 12.88 7.91 12.43
C PRO A 399 13.36 6.83 11.44
N SER A 400 13.66 5.62 11.92
CA SER A 400 14.15 4.53 11.06
C SER A 400 13.14 4.09 9.99
N TYR A 401 11.86 4.30 10.26
CA TYR A 401 10.74 3.92 9.39
C TYR A 401 9.76 5.07 9.18
N VAL A 402 10.11 6.09 8.43
CA VAL A 402 9.15 7.07 7.94
C VAL A 402 9.41 7.35 6.47
N LEU A 403 8.44 6.95 5.66
CA LEU A 403 8.35 7.28 4.25
C LEU A 403 8.12 8.79 4.08
N SER A 404 8.89 9.39 3.19
CA SER A 404 8.68 10.75 2.67
C SER A 404 9.01 11.94 3.58
N GLY A 405 10.04 11.86 4.41
CA GLY A 405 10.57 13.05 5.12
C GLY A 405 9.71 13.64 6.23
N ALA A 406 8.58 13.03 6.57
CA ALA A 406 7.57 13.58 7.47
C ALA A 406 7.98 13.72 8.95
N ALA A 407 9.19 13.36 9.32
CA ALA A 407 9.76 13.58 10.63
C ALA A 407 11.30 13.69 10.57
N MET A 408 11.83 14.09 9.42
CA MET A 408 13.25 14.42 9.29
C MET A 408 13.43 15.88 9.68
N ASN A 409 14.38 16.15 10.58
CA ASN A 409 14.67 17.51 11.00
C ASN A 409 16.17 17.69 11.24
N VAL A 410 16.69 18.82 10.76
CA VAL A 410 18.01 19.30 11.14
C VAL A 410 17.86 20.07 12.45
N CYS A 411 18.59 19.63 13.46
CA CYS A 411 18.62 20.26 14.78
C CYS A 411 19.93 21.03 14.92
N SER A 412 19.85 22.32 15.16
CA SER A 412 21.00 23.21 15.34
C SER A 412 21.42 23.34 16.80
N ASN A 413 20.60 22.87 17.73
CA ASN A 413 20.84 22.94 19.16
C ASN A 413 20.09 21.83 19.92
N ARG A 414 20.36 21.72 21.22
CA ARG A 414 19.81 20.67 22.09
C ARG A 414 18.29 20.82 22.31
N GLU A 415 17.78 22.02 22.38
CA GLU A 415 16.34 22.27 22.57
C GLU A 415 15.53 21.79 21.35
N GLU A 416 16.02 22.05 20.17
CA GLU A 416 15.41 21.53 18.91
C GLU A 416 15.46 20.01 18.89
N LEU A 417 16.59 19.42 19.23
CA LEU A 417 16.78 17.97 19.29
C LEU A 417 15.75 17.32 20.23
N GLU A 418 15.61 17.79 21.46
CA GLU A 418 14.68 17.25 22.44
C GLU A 418 13.22 17.37 21.97
N ARG A 419 12.85 18.50 21.41
CA ARG A 419 11.52 18.72 20.83
C ARG A 419 11.20 17.74 19.71
N PHE A 420 12.15 17.49 18.80
CA PHE A 420 11.97 16.56 17.69
C PHE A 420 11.96 15.11 18.14
N LEU A 421 12.75 14.74 19.12
CA LEU A 421 12.73 13.39 19.68
C LEU A 421 11.40 13.07 20.36
N GLN A 422 10.77 14.02 21.03
CA GLN A 422 9.42 13.87 21.59
C GLN A 422 8.38 13.65 20.49
N LEU A 423 8.48 14.38 19.37
CA LEU A 423 7.61 14.19 18.21
C LEU A 423 7.84 12.83 17.54
N ALA A 424 9.09 12.44 17.35
CA ALA A 424 9.46 11.16 16.75
C ALA A 424 9.04 9.96 17.61
N ALA A 425 9.16 10.04 18.92
CA ALA A 425 8.70 9.01 19.87
C ALA A 425 7.19 8.79 19.82
N ASN A 426 6.41 9.83 19.51
CA ASN A 426 4.97 9.72 19.32
C ASN A 426 4.59 9.01 18.00
N VAL A 427 5.47 9.05 17.00
CA VAL A 427 5.26 8.42 15.68
C VAL A 427 5.72 6.97 15.66
N SER A 428 6.74 6.60 16.44
CA SER A 428 7.28 5.23 16.46
C SER A 428 7.79 4.82 17.84
N LYS A 429 6.93 4.21 18.63
CA LYS A 429 7.29 3.68 19.96
C LYS A 429 8.19 2.42 19.95
N LYS A 430 8.40 1.81 18.80
CA LYS A 430 9.08 0.50 18.67
C LYS A 430 10.38 0.52 17.85
N HIS A 431 10.69 1.62 17.17
CA HIS A 431 11.84 1.68 16.26
C HIS A 431 12.86 2.72 16.70
N PRO A 432 14.17 2.45 16.52
CA PRO A 432 15.22 3.39 16.85
C PRO A 432 15.09 4.67 16.01
N VAL A 433 15.62 5.76 16.53
CA VAL A 433 15.80 7.01 15.80
C VAL A 433 17.25 7.02 15.25
N VAL A 434 17.40 7.30 13.97
CA VAL A 434 18.72 7.51 13.37
C VAL A 434 19.10 8.97 13.52
N VAL A 435 20.23 9.21 14.19
CA VAL A 435 20.86 10.53 14.31
C VAL A 435 22.15 10.50 13.52
N SER A 436 22.36 11.47 12.64
CA SER A 436 23.57 11.62 11.87
C SER A 436 24.10 13.05 11.92
N GLN A 437 25.42 13.22 11.80
CA GLN A 437 26.02 14.50 11.55
C GLN A 437 25.43 15.12 10.28
N PHE A 438 25.09 16.41 10.30
CA PHE A 438 24.63 17.14 9.12
C PHE A 438 25.80 17.95 8.54
N ILE A 439 26.07 17.74 7.26
CA ILE A 439 27.14 18.43 6.56
C ILE A 439 26.59 19.71 5.93
N GLU A 440 27.10 20.85 6.35
CA GLU A 440 26.72 22.16 5.79
C GLU A 440 27.66 22.59 4.66
N HIS A 441 27.15 23.40 3.75
CA HIS A 441 27.94 24.04 2.66
C HIS A 441 28.66 23.06 1.72
N ALA A 442 28.22 21.80 1.66
CA ALA A 442 28.74 20.84 0.72
C ALA A 442 28.15 21.03 -0.68
N LYS A 443 28.94 20.72 -1.71
CA LYS A 443 28.42 20.56 -3.07
C LYS A 443 27.78 19.20 -3.19
N GLU A 444 26.54 19.16 -3.63
CA GLU A 444 25.82 17.93 -3.93
C GLU A 444 26.16 17.46 -5.35
N VAL A 445 26.51 16.19 -5.49
CA VAL A 445 26.74 15.52 -6.77
C VAL A 445 26.01 14.22 -6.74
N GLU A 446 25.15 13.99 -7.73
CA GLU A 446 24.34 12.80 -7.86
C GLU A 446 24.75 12.02 -9.11
N MET A 447 24.74 10.69 -9.03
CA MET A 447 25.06 9.82 -10.15
C MET A 447 24.06 8.67 -10.20
N ASP A 448 23.32 8.58 -11.31
CA ASP A 448 22.52 7.40 -11.65
C ASP A 448 23.34 6.43 -12.49
N ALA A 449 23.30 5.15 -12.15
CA ALA A 449 24.06 4.15 -12.89
C ALA A 449 23.32 2.82 -13.02
N VAL A 450 23.56 2.16 -14.15
CA VAL A 450 23.19 0.74 -14.36
C VAL A 450 24.48 -0.08 -14.35
N ALA A 451 24.51 -1.12 -13.54
CA ALA A 451 25.66 -2.01 -13.43
C ALA A 451 25.29 -3.46 -13.73
N GLN A 452 26.22 -4.21 -14.28
CA GLN A 452 26.12 -5.64 -14.49
C GLN A 452 27.41 -6.32 -14.03
N ASN A 453 27.28 -7.34 -13.17
CA ASN A 453 28.43 -8.09 -12.60
C ASN A 453 29.51 -7.20 -11.98
N GLY A 454 29.13 -6.10 -11.35
CA GLY A 454 30.04 -5.15 -10.70
C GLY A 454 30.66 -4.10 -11.63
N GLU A 455 30.34 -4.11 -12.91
CA GLU A 455 30.79 -3.11 -13.88
C GLU A 455 29.68 -2.15 -14.27
N ILE A 456 29.97 -0.85 -14.32
CA ILE A 456 29.00 0.17 -14.76
C ILE A 456 28.90 0.10 -16.27
N VAL A 457 27.68 -0.17 -16.77
CA VAL A 457 27.39 -0.24 -18.22
C VAL A 457 26.80 1.05 -18.78
N ALA A 458 26.15 1.85 -17.92
CA ALA A 458 25.66 3.20 -18.26
C ALA A 458 25.58 4.07 -17.01
N TYR A 459 25.79 5.36 -17.15
CA TYR A 459 25.63 6.33 -16.04
C TYR A 459 25.31 7.73 -16.54
N ALA A 460 24.74 8.54 -15.65
CA ALA A 460 24.51 9.98 -15.80
C ALA A 460 24.89 10.70 -14.50
N ILE A 461 25.38 11.94 -14.60
CA ILE A 461 25.75 12.81 -13.46
C ILE A 461 24.98 14.11 -13.56
#